data_3bad4576a7f11be55decd99f93670503
#
_entry.id   3bad4576a7f11be55decd99f93670503
#
_cell.length_a   1.000
_cell.length_b   1.000
_cell.length_c   1.000
_cell.angle_alpha   90.00
_cell.angle_beta   90.00
_cell.angle_gamma   90.00
#
_symmetry.space_group_name_H-M   'P 1'
#
loop_
_entity.id
_entity.type
_entity.pdbx_description
1 polymer ?
#
loop_
_entity_poly.entity_id
_entity_poly.type
_entity_poly.pdbx_seq_one_letter_code
_entity_poly.pdbx_strand_id
1 'polypeptide(L)'
;MDRRLTWFFVLLVPPFIWSWINPHDRFTWWLEVAPALIGLPLIWAVRRKFPLSTLLLGLIYVHIVILLVGGHYTYALVPAGEWAKGWFGWQRNNYDKLGHLAQGFVPAILIRELLLRTSPLRGSRWLGFLVVCVCLGFSAFYELIEWATAMLTGEAADAFLGTQGDPWDTQTDMLMALIGAIAALVLLHRAHDRSVATVASSSRAD
;
A
#
# COMPACT_ATOMS: atom_id res chain seq x y z
N MET A 1 23.86 -9.37 3.94
CA MET A 1 22.52 -8.80 3.71
C MET A 1 22.62 -7.89 2.47
N ASP A 2 21.66 -7.94 1.55
CA ASP A 2 21.64 -7.06 0.39
C ASP A 2 21.62 -5.58 0.86
N ARG A 3 22.57 -4.77 0.35
CA ARG A 3 22.76 -3.37 0.73
C ARG A 3 21.48 -2.53 0.51
N ARG A 4 20.71 -2.83 -0.54
CA ARG A 4 19.43 -2.17 -0.83
C ARG A 4 18.40 -2.40 0.27
N LEU A 5 18.29 -3.66 0.71
CA LEU A 5 17.36 -4.04 1.76
C LEU A 5 17.78 -3.46 3.12
N THR A 6 19.08 -3.37 3.38
CA THR A 6 19.58 -2.71 4.59
C THR A 6 19.14 -1.25 4.63
N TRP A 7 19.36 -0.50 3.54
CA TRP A 7 18.95 0.90 3.45
C TRP A 7 17.42 1.06 3.52
N PHE A 8 16.67 0.16 2.91
CA PHE A 8 15.21 0.16 3.00
C PHE A 8 14.73 0.11 4.47
N PHE A 9 15.26 -0.81 5.28
CA PHE A 9 14.88 -0.89 6.69
C PHE A 9 15.42 0.29 7.52
N VAL A 10 16.65 0.72 7.29
CA VAL A 10 17.22 1.86 8.01
C VAL A 10 16.42 3.15 7.77
N LEU A 11 16.03 3.41 6.53
CA LEU A 11 15.24 4.59 6.17
C LEU A 11 13.81 4.56 6.73
N LEU A 12 13.27 3.38 7.03
CA LEU A 12 11.94 3.26 7.66
C LEU A 12 11.95 3.57 9.16
N VAL A 13 13.10 3.46 9.85
CA VAL A 13 13.15 3.67 11.30
C VAL A 13 12.65 5.07 11.72
N PRO A 14 13.13 6.18 11.14
CA PRO A 14 12.67 7.50 11.55
C PRO A 14 11.15 7.72 11.39
N PRO A 15 10.53 7.42 10.22
CA PRO A 15 9.08 7.60 10.07
C PRO A 15 8.26 6.68 10.97
N PHE A 16 8.73 5.45 11.27
CA PHE A 16 8.05 4.59 12.24
C PHE A 16 8.09 5.16 13.65
N ILE A 17 9.26 5.62 14.12
CA ILE A 17 9.40 6.23 15.43
C ILE A 17 8.51 7.46 15.54
N TRP A 18 8.56 8.33 14.54
CA TRP A 18 7.72 9.53 14.49
C TRP A 18 6.23 9.19 14.54
N SER A 19 5.78 8.26 13.70
CA SER A 19 4.37 7.87 13.61
C SER A 19 3.85 7.25 14.92
N TRP A 20 4.71 6.54 15.65
CA TRP A 20 4.37 5.93 16.93
C TRP A 20 4.28 6.94 18.09
N ILE A 21 5.01 8.06 18.03
CA ILE A 21 5.03 9.07 19.09
C ILE A 21 3.74 9.89 19.04
N ASN A 22 2.90 9.75 20.07
CA ASN A 22 1.64 10.48 20.25
C ASN A 22 0.71 10.47 19.00
N PRO A 23 0.35 9.32 18.43
CA PRO A 23 -0.65 9.28 17.39
C PRO A 23 -1.99 9.80 17.92
N HIS A 24 -2.82 10.30 17.02
CA HIS A 24 -4.14 10.85 17.39
C HIS A 24 -5.00 9.82 18.12
N ASP A 25 -5.04 8.59 17.61
CA ASP A 25 -5.68 7.44 18.25
C ASP A 25 -4.82 6.19 18.10
N ARG A 26 -4.54 5.49 19.22
CA ARG A 26 -3.69 4.30 19.23
C ARG A 26 -4.34 3.09 18.63
N PHE A 27 -5.65 2.94 18.81
CA PHE A 27 -6.38 1.81 18.24
C PHE A 27 -6.41 1.92 16.71
N THR A 28 -6.77 3.09 16.20
CA THR A 28 -6.73 3.39 14.77
C THR A 28 -5.32 3.23 14.20
N TRP A 29 -4.28 3.68 14.91
CA TRP A 29 -2.90 3.49 14.47
C TRP A 29 -2.55 2.02 14.21
N TRP A 30 -2.94 1.10 15.10
CA TRP A 30 -2.69 -0.32 14.90
C TRP A 30 -3.39 -0.87 13.66
N LEU A 31 -4.60 -0.45 13.40
CA LEU A 31 -5.39 -0.89 12.25
C LEU A 31 -4.81 -0.34 10.94
N GLU A 32 -4.53 0.95 10.89
CA GLU A 32 -3.99 1.64 9.70
C GLU A 32 -2.59 1.16 9.33
N VAL A 33 -1.74 0.90 10.31
CA VAL A 33 -0.35 0.48 10.09
C VAL A 33 -0.22 -1.05 9.97
N ALA A 34 -1.28 -1.82 10.26
CA ALA A 34 -1.27 -3.28 10.22
C ALA A 34 -0.69 -3.86 8.91
N PRO A 35 -1.01 -3.36 7.70
CA PRO A 35 -0.41 -3.87 6.47
C PRO A 35 1.11 -3.75 6.44
N ALA A 36 1.66 -2.65 6.98
CA ALA A 36 3.11 -2.47 7.08
C ALA A 36 3.73 -3.42 8.12
N LEU A 37 3.08 -3.57 9.29
CA LEU A 37 3.54 -4.45 10.36
C LEU A 37 3.56 -5.92 9.95
N ILE A 38 2.64 -6.34 9.08
CA ILE A 38 2.59 -7.69 8.50
C ILE A 38 3.57 -7.82 7.34
N GLY A 39 3.61 -6.84 6.44
CA GLY A 39 4.41 -6.86 5.22
C GLY A 39 5.92 -6.87 5.47
N LEU A 40 6.42 -6.08 6.44
CA LEU A 40 7.86 -5.98 6.72
C LEU A 40 8.48 -7.31 7.20
N PRO A 41 7.90 -8.04 8.17
CA PRO A 41 8.37 -9.38 8.53
C PRO A 41 8.33 -10.37 7.36
N LEU A 42 7.30 -10.30 6.50
CA LEU A 42 7.21 -11.15 5.31
C LEU A 42 8.34 -10.85 4.32
N ILE A 43 8.61 -9.57 4.02
CA ILE A 43 9.75 -9.16 3.17
C ILE A 43 11.07 -9.70 3.76
N TRP A 44 11.25 -9.55 5.06
CA TRP A 44 12.43 -10.08 5.73
C TRP A 44 12.54 -11.61 5.63
N ALA A 45 11.44 -12.33 5.84
CA ALA A 45 11.42 -13.80 5.80
C ALA A 45 11.77 -14.34 4.41
N VAL A 46 11.23 -13.71 3.33
CA VAL A 46 11.43 -14.19 1.96
C VAL A 46 12.69 -13.64 1.29
N ARG A 47 13.41 -12.70 1.89
CA ARG A 47 14.50 -11.92 1.30
C ARG A 47 15.60 -12.71 0.59
N ARG A 48 15.88 -13.93 1.03
CA ARG A 48 16.90 -14.81 0.44
C ARG A 48 16.35 -15.61 -0.74
N LYS A 49 15.07 -16.04 -0.66
CA LYS A 49 14.43 -16.89 -1.68
C LYS A 49 13.81 -16.06 -2.79
N PHE A 50 13.33 -14.87 -2.45
CA PHE A 50 12.65 -13.96 -3.37
C PHE A 50 13.08 -12.50 -3.10
N PRO A 51 14.31 -12.13 -3.48
CA PRO A 51 14.76 -10.74 -3.34
C PRO A 51 13.91 -9.84 -4.24
N LEU A 52 13.31 -8.79 -3.64
CA LEU A 52 12.47 -7.84 -4.36
C LEU A 52 13.29 -6.90 -5.24
N SER A 53 12.71 -6.45 -6.34
CA SER A 53 13.33 -5.46 -7.22
C SER A 53 13.47 -4.10 -6.52
N THR A 54 14.46 -3.29 -6.94
CA THR A 54 14.72 -1.97 -6.33
C THR A 54 13.56 -1.02 -6.49
N LEU A 55 12.89 -1.05 -7.65
CA LEU A 55 11.68 -0.25 -7.89
C LEU A 55 10.58 -0.62 -6.89
N LEU A 56 10.34 -1.92 -6.70
CA LEU A 56 9.30 -2.39 -5.78
C LEU A 56 9.62 -2.01 -4.32
N LEU A 57 10.88 -2.15 -3.87
CA LEU A 57 11.28 -1.70 -2.53
C LEU A 57 11.04 -0.19 -2.33
N GLY A 58 11.35 0.64 -3.33
CA GLY A 58 11.07 2.08 -3.29
C GLY A 58 9.57 2.38 -3.20
N LEU A 59 8.76 1.67 -3.97
CA LEU A 59 7.30 1.84 -3.93
C LEU A 59 6.70 1.39 -2.59
N ILE A 60 7.16 0.27 -2.05
CA ILE A 60 6.74 -0.21 -0.72
C ILE A 60 7.13 0.80 0.36
N TYR A 61 8.33 1.39 0.28
CA TYR A 61 8.74 2.46 1.20
C TYR A 61 7.76 3.63 1.19
N VAL A 62 7.42 4.15 0.01
CA VAL A 62 6.46 5.25 -0.13
C VAL A 62 5.08 4.86 0.43
N HIS A 63 4.60 3.66 0.12
CA HIS A 63 3.32 3.18 0.62
C HIS A 63 3.31 3.09 2.15
N ILE A 64 4.36 2.52 2.76
CA ILE A 64 4.49 2.46 4.22
C ILE A 64 4.49 3.88 4.84
N VAL A 65 5.17 4.84 4.23
CA VAL A 65 5.14 6.24 4.71
C VAL A 65 3.71 6.82 4.65
N ILE A 66 2.95 6.54 3.59
CA ILE A 66 1.54 6.95 3.49
C ILE A 66 0.72 6.36 4.65
N LEU A 67 0.86 5.04 4.92
CA LEU A 67 0.19 4.37 6.04
C LEU A 67 0.60 4.97 7.40
N LEU A 68 1.89 5.24 7.60
CA LEU A 68 2.40 5.80 8.85
C LEU A 68 1.89 7.23 9.10
N VAL A 69 1.76 8.04 8.06
CA VAL A 69 1.18 9.38 8.16
C VAL A 69 -0.32 9.27 8.45
N GLY A 70 -1.05 8.41 7.73
CA GLY A 70 -2.46 8.13 8.00
C GLY A 70 -2.69 7.68 9.45
N GLY A 71 -1.94 6.68 9.91
CA GLY A 71 -2.05 6.17 11.28
C GLY A 71 -1.70 7.20 12.35
N HIS A 72 -0.72 8.08 12.10
CA HIS A 72 -0.35 9.11 13.07
C HIS A 72 -1.47 10.14 13.31
N TYR A 73 -2.12 10.60 12.25
CA TYR A 73 -3.16 11.65 12.31
C TYR A 73 -4.59 11.12 12.35
N THR A 74 -4.84 9.85 12.02
CA THR A 74 -6.05 9.29 11.40
C THR A 74 -6.29 9.90 10.01
N TYR A 75 -6.74 9.09 9.03
CA TYR A 75 -6.82 9.55 7.63
C TYR A 75 -7.65 10.83 7.45
N ALA A 76 -8.77 10.94 8.17
CA ALA A 76 -9.67 12.08 8.11
C ALA A 76 -9.06 13.41 8.62
N LEU A 77 -7.95 13.35 9.37
CA LEU A 77 -7.32 14.52 10.00
C LEU A 77 -5.90 14.80 9.48
N VAL A 78 -5.45 14.12 8.43
CA VAL A 78 -4.12 14.36 7.85
C VAL A 78 -4.03 15.79 7.31
N PRO A 79 -3.06 16.61 7.77
CA PRO A 79 -2.97 18.03 7.38
C PRO A 79 -2.88 18.26 5.89
N ALA A 80 -2.14 17.41 5.15
CA ALA A 80 -2.03 17.50 3.70
C ALA A 80 -3.39 17.33 3.00
N GLY A 81 -4.25 16.47 3.52
CA GLY A 81 -5.62 16.29 3.02
C GLY A 81 -6.51 17.49 3.32
N GLU A 82 -6.35 18.13 4.51
CA GLU A 82 -7.08 19.36 4.85
C GLU A 82 -6.66 20.53 3.95
N TRP A 83 -5.37 20.67 3.65
CA TRP A 83 -4.91 21.68 2.69
C TRP A 83 -5.49 21.44 1.29
N ALA A 84 -5.45 20.20 0.81
CA ALA A 84 -6.03 19.84 -0.48
C ALA A 84 -7.54 20.10 -0.51
N LYS A 85 -8.28 19.74 0.54
CA LYS A 85 -9.69 20.05 0.72
C LYS A 85 -9.97 21.56 0.56
N GLY A 86 -9.16 22.42 1.20
CA GLY A 86 -9.29 23.88 1.07
C GLY A 86 -9.00 24.39 -0.35
N TRP A 87 -7.99 23.85 -1.04
CA TRP A 87 -7.61 24.28 -2.38
C TRP A 87 -8.61 23.87 -3.47
N PHE A 88 -9.17 22.67 -3.34
CA PHE A 88 -10.09 22.09 -4.33
C PHE A 88 -11.57 22.30 -3.99
N GLY A 89 -11.89 22.89 -2.83
CA GLY A 89 -13.27 23.08 -2.37
C GLY A 89 -14.00 21.78 -2.04
N TRP A 90 -13.25 20.75 -1.64
CA TRP A 90 -13.84 19.44 -1.28
C TRP A 90 -14.58 19.51 0.06
N GLN A 91 -15.59 18.65 0.22
CA GLN A 91 -16.37 18.60 1.47
C GLN A 91 -15.69 17.77 2.55
N ARG A 92 -14.78 16.84 2.17
CA ARG A 92 -14.07 15.93 3.07
C ARG A 92 -12.57 15.94 2.84
N ASN A 93 -11.83 15.45 3.81
CA ASN A 93 -10.41 15.13 3.68
C ASN A 93 -10.27 13.82 2.88
N ASN A 94 -9.65 13.90 1.71
CA ASN A 94 -9.50 12.76 0.80
C ASN A 94 -8.13 12.07 0.91
N TYR A 95 -7.44 12.17 2.06
CA TYR A 95 -6.18 11.44 2.25
C TYR A 95 -6.37 9.92 2.20
N ASP A 96 -7.50 9.44 2.66
CA ASP A 96 -7.94 8.08 2.55
C ASP A 96 -7.93 7.58 1.09
N LYS A 97 -8.50 8.32 0.18
CA LYS A 97 -8.46 8.00 -1.26
C LYS A 97 -7.03 7.88 -1.82
N LEU A 98 -6.07 8.63 -1.26
CA LEU A 98 -4.65 8.46 -1.59
C LEU A 98 -4.11 7.14 -1.02
N GLY A 99 -4.51 6.75 0.18
CA GLY A 99 -4.19 5.44 0.77
C GLY A 99 -4.63 4.29 -0.13
N HIS A 100 -5.91 4.29 -0.55
CA HIS A 100 -6.47 3.27 -1.44
C HIS A 100 -5.88 3.30 -2.86
N LEU A 101 -5.56 4.47 -3.39
CA LEU A 101 -4.81 4.58 -4.65
C LEU A 101 -3.44 3.89 -4.54
N ALA A 102 -2.71 4.14 -3.44
CA ALA A 102 -1.43 3.49 -3.17
C ALA A 102 -1.58 1.99 -2.92
N GLN A 103 -2.66 1.56 -2.25
CA GLN A 103 -3.04 0.16 -2.01
C GLN A 103 -3.31 -0.60 -3.32
N GLY A 104 -3.75 0.06 -4.36
CA GLY A 104 -3.83 -0.52 -5.70
C GLY A 104 -2.49 -0.47 -6.43
N PHE A 105 -1.84 0.70 -6.42
CA PHE A 105 -0.67 0.98 -7.23
C PHE A 105 0.56 0.14 -6.83
N VAL A 106 0.87 0.07 -5.55
CA VAL A 106 2.09 -0.61 -5.07
C VAL A 106 1.93 -2.14 -5.07
N PRO A 107 0.84 -2.72 -4.54
CA PRO A 107 0.60 -4.15 -4.67
C PRO A 107 0.50 -4.64 -6.11
N ALA A 108 0.05 -3.83 -7.08
CA ALA A 108 0.05 -4.24 -8.48
C ALA A 108 1.46 -4.59 -8.97
N ILE A 109 2.48 -3.83 -8.60
CA ILE A 109 3.86 -4.12 -8.93
C ILE A 109 4.38 -5.33 -8.16
N LEU A 110 3.99 -5.52 -6.89
CA LEU A 110 4.33 -6.70 -6.09
C LEU A 110 3.74 -7.98 -6.71
N ILE A 111 2.44 -7.98 -6.98
CA ILE A 111 1.74 -9.14 -7.56
C ILE A 111 2.27 -9.42 -8.98
N ARG A 112 2.53 -8.38 -9.77
CA ARG A 112 3.17 -8.52 -11.08
C ARG A 112 4.55 -9.17 -10.96
N GLU A 113 5.40 -8.72 -10.03
CA GLU A 113 6.73 -9.33 -9.82
C GLU A 113 6.62 -10.79 -9.40
N LEU A 114 5.70 -11.08 -8.48
CA LEU A 114 5.44 -12.45 -8.03
C LEU A 114 5.03 -13.33 -9.21
N LEU A 115 4.01 -12.97 -9.96
CA LEU A 115 3.50 -13.76 -11.08
C LEU A 115 4.52 -13.90 -12.22
N LEU A 116 5.30 -12.86 -12.54
CA LEU A 116 6.36 -12.92 -13.55
C LEU A 116 7.46 -13.93 -13.21
N ARG A 117 7.73 -14.14 -11.93
CA ARG A 117 8.86 -14.95 -11.46
C ARG A 117 8.46 -16.35 -11.02
N THR A 118 7.18 -16.59 -10.72
CA THR A 118 6.70 -17.86 -10.16
C THR A 118 5.66 -18.57 -11.03
N SER A 119 5.25 -17.96 -12.17
CA SER A 119 4.24 -18.54 -13.04
C SER A 119 4.61 -18.38 -14.52
N PRO A 120 3.97 -19.15 -15.45
CA PRO A 120 4.20 -19.04 -16.91
C PRO A 120 3.51 -17.84 -17.57
N LEU A 121 3.12 -16.80 -16.82
CA LEU A 121 2.32 -15.67 -17.33
C LEU A 121 3.14 -14.58 -18.03
N ARG A 122 4.46 -14.72 -18.14
CA ARG A 122 5.30 -13.76 -18.85
C ARG A 122 4.86 -13.63 -20.32
N GLY A 123 4.55 -12.39 -20.74
CA GLY A 123 4.05 -12.09 -22.09
C GLY A 123 2.57 -12.40 -22.31
N SER A 124 1.88 -12.96 -21.33
CA SER A 124 0.43 -13.22 -21.40
C SER A 124 -0.40 -11.98 -21.06
N ARG A 125 -1.51 -11.79 -21.78
CA ARG A 125 -2.54 -10.78 -21.44
C ARG A 125 -3.21 -11.05 -20.08
N TRP A 126 -3.23 -12.31 -19.66
CA TRP A 126 -3.76 -12.71 -18.36
C TRP A 126 -2.98 -12.13 -17.19
N LEU A 127 -1.68 -11.83 -17.37
CA LEU A 127 -0.87 -11.25 -16.30
C LEU A 127 -1.48 -9.93 -15.78
N GLY A 128 -1.75 -8.97 -16.65
CA GLY A 128 -2.33 -7.69 -16.26
C GLY A 128 -3.72 -7.83 -15.66
N PHE A 129 -4.58 -8.65 -16.28
CA PHE A 129 -5.92 -8.93 -15.78
C PHE A 129 -5.89 -9.51 -14.36
N LEU A 130 -5.10 -10.56 -14.12
CA LEU A 130 -5.01 -11.18 -12.80
C LEU A 130 -4.42 -10.23 -11.76
N VAL A 131 -3.42 -9.41 -12.11
CA VAL A 131 -2.89 -8.39 -11.19
C VAL A 131 -3.98 -7.44 -10.74
N VAL A 132 -4.78 -6.90 -11.67
CA VAL A 132 -5.88 -5.98 -11.35
C VAL A 132 -6.95 -6.67 -10.50
N CYS A 133 -7.34 -7.91 -10.85
CA CYS A 133 -8.31 -8.67 -10.05
C CYS A 133 -7.83 -8.92 -8.62
N VAL A 134 -6.55 -9.27 -8.44
CA VAL A 134 -5.98 -9.50 -7.10
C VAL A 134 -5.95 -8.21 -6.30
N CYS A 135 -5.53 -7.08 -6.89
CA CYS A 135 -5.52 -5.79 -6.20
C CYS A 135 -6.94 -5.36 -5.78
N LEU A 136 -7.92 -5.49 -6.67
CA LEU A 136 -9.32 -5.19 -6.35
C LEU A 136 -9.87 -6.15 -5.26
N GLY A 137 -9.51 -7.43 -5.32
CA GLY A 137 -9.86 -8.41 -4.29
C GLY A 137 -9.28 -8.06 -2.92
N PHE A 138 -8.02 -7.59 -2.85
CA PHE A 138 -7.43 -7.11 -1.61
C PHE A 138 -8.10 -5.85 -1.09
N SER A 139 -8.46 -4.90 -1.98
CA SER A 139 -9.20 -3.71 -1.58
C SER A 139 -10.56 -4.09 -1.00
N ALA A 140 -11.34 -4.92 -1.69
CA ALA A 140 -12.62 -5.40 -1.19
C ALA A 140 -12.48 -6.15 0.15
N PHE A 141 -11.43 -6.94 0.33
CA PHE A 141 -11.15 -7.64 1.59
C PHE A 141 -10.83 -6.65 2.73
N TYR A 142 -10.12 -5.57 2.44
CA TYR A 142 -9.81 -4.54 3.41
C TYR A 142 -11.09 -3.82 3.88
N GLU A 143 -12.00 -3.46 2.96
CA GLU A 143 -13.31 -2.91 3.27
C GLU A 143 -14.16 -3.85 4.17
N LEU A 144 -14.05 -5.17 3.95
CA LEU A 144 -14.71 -6.14 4.83
C LEU A 144 -14.08 -6.17 6.24
N ILE A 145 -12.77 -5.94 6.36
CA ILE A 145 -12.11 -5.81 7.67
C ILE A 145 -12.60 -4.55 8.38
N GLU A 146 -12.68 -3.43 7.67
CA GLU A 146 -13.21 -2.16 8.21
C GLU A 146 -14.64 -2.34 8.71
N TRP A 147 -15.51 -2.88 7.87
CA TRP A 147 -16.88 -3.20 8.26
C TRP A 147 -16.96 -4.14 9.47
N ALA A 148 -16.18 -5.22 9.50
CA ALA A 148 -16.16 -6.15 10.62
C ALA A 148 -15.66 -5.49 11.91
N THR A 149 -14.64 -4.62 11.79
CA THR A 149 -14.12 -3.84 12.93
C THR A 149 -15.20 -2.92 13.50
N ALA A 150 -15.93 -2.20 12.63
CA ALA A 150 -17.03 -1.34 13.03
C ALA A 150 -18.15 -2.12 13.75
N MET A 151 -18.50 -3.29 13.23
CA MET A 151 -19.52 -4.16 13.86
C MET A 151 -19.10 -4.67 15.24
N LEU A 152 -17.81 -4.88 15.47
CA LEU A 152 -17.27 -5.42 16.73
C LEU A 152 -16.98 -4.35 17.77
N THR A 153 -16.59 -3.14 17.37
CA THR A 153 -16.07 -2.09 18.26
C THR A 153 -16.98 -0.87 18.34
N GLY A 154 -18.01 -0.76 17.47
CA GLY A 154 -18.94 0.37 17.45
C GLY A 154 -18.25 1.68 17.16
N GLU A 155 -18.57 2.73 17.94
CA GLU A 155 -18.05 4.10 17.79
C GLU A 155 -16.51 4.20 17.81
N ALA A 156 -15.82 3.23 18.43
CA ALA A 156 -14.36 3.19 18.44
C ALA A 156 -13.75 2.99 17.03
N ALA A 157 -14.53 2.49 16.08
CA ALA A 157 -14.09 2.31 14.69
C ALA A 157 -14.39 3.52 13.79
N ASP A 158 -15.14 4.52 14.23
CA ASP A 158 -15.53 5.66 13.37
C ASP A 158 -14.31 6.39 12.79
N ALA A 159 -13.24 6.52 13.60
CA ALA A 159 -12.01 7.13 13.15
C ALA A 159 -11.25 6.26 12.13
N PHE A 160 -11.37 4.94 12.24
CA PHE A 160 -10.76 3.96 11.31
C PHE A 160 -11.54 3.87 10.01
N LEU A 161 -12.87 3.84 10.06
CA LEU A 161 -13.72 3.84 8.87
C LEU A 161 -13.51 5.07 7.98
N GLY A 162 -13.24 6.22 8.58
CA GLY A 162 -12.90 7.44 7.84
C GLY A 162 -13.96 7.96 6.88
N THR A 163 -15.20 7.44 6.94
CA THR A 163 -16.28 7.71 5.95
C THR A 163 -16.64 9.17 5.83
N GLN A 164 -16.50 9.95 6.91
CA GLN A 164 -16.82 11.39 6.97
C GLN A 164 -18.23 11.70 6.39
N GLY A 165 -19.17 10.73 6.52
CA GLY A 165 -20.56 10.86 6.06
C GLY A 165 -20.77 10.52 4.57
N ASP A 166 -19.78 10.00 3.86
CA ASP A 166 -19.92 9.55 2.47
C ASP A 166 -20.55 8.15 2.41
N PRO A 167 -21.78 7.99 1.87
CA PRO A 167 -22.41 6.68 1.79
C PRO A 167 -21.77 5.75 0.73
N TRP A 168 -20.91 6.29 -0.15
CA TRP A 168 -20.24 5.57 -1.21
C TRP A 168 -18.74 5.36 -0.91
N ASP A 169 -18.31 5.52 0.34
CA ASP A 169 -16.92 5.46 0.74
C ASP A 169 -16.24 4.16 0.29
N THR A 170 -16.75 3.02 0.73
CA THR A 170 -16.30 1.68 0.33
C THR A 170 -16.13 1.52 -1.18
N GLN A 171 -17.15 1.96 -1.97
CA GLN A 171 -17.09 1.81 -3.43
C GLN A 171 -16.07 2.73 -4.08
N THR A 172 -15.92 3.95 -3.57
CA THR A 172 -14.92 4.90 -4.08
C THR A 172 -13.50 4.49 -3.70
N ASP A 173 -13.30 3.83 -2.57
CA ASP A 173 -12.02 3.29 -2.14
C ASP A 173 -11.57 2.11 -3.01
N MET A 174 -12.49 1.17 -3.25
CA MET A 174 -12.25 0.11 -4.23
C MET A 174 -11.96 0.66 -5.64
N LEU A 175 -12.64 1.74 -6.06
CA LEU A 175 -12.37 2.42 -7.32
C LEU A 175 -10.98 3.05 -7.34
N MET A 176 -10.54 3.70 -6.26
CA MET A 176 -9.19 4.25 -6.17
C MET A 176 -8.12 3.16 -6.25
N ALA A 177 -8.32 2.03 -5.58
CA ALA A 177 -7.43 0.88 -5.69
C ALA A 177 -7.39 0.31 -7.12
N LEU A 178 -8.54 0.22 -7.79
CA LEU A 178 -8.62 -0.20 -9.19
C LEU A 178 -7.83 0.74 -10.11
N ILE A 179 -8.03 2.06 -9.97
CA ILE A 179 -7.30 3.09 -10.73
C ILE A 179 -5.81 2.98 -10.46
N GLY A 180 -5.41 2.83 -9.19
CA GLY A 180 -4.02 2.67 -8.79
C GLY A 180 -3.36 1.46 -9.45
N ALA A 181 -4.03 0.30 -9.44
CA ALA A 181 -3.52 -0.92 -10.06
C ALA A 181 -3.33 -0.77 -11.57
N ILE A 182 -4.31 -0.21 -12.27
CA ILE A 182 -4.22 0.04 -13.72
C ILE A 182 -3.11 1.04 -14.02
N ALA A 183 -3.04 2.15 -13.28
CA ALA A 183 -2.03 3.19 -13.46
C ALA A 183 -0.61 2.63 -13.28
N ALA A 184 -0.38 1.80 -12.25
CA ALA A 184 0.91 1.16 -12.02
C ALA A 184 1.34 0.29 -13.22
N LEU A 185 0.43 -0.51 -13.75
CA LEU A 185 0.71 -1.36 -14.90
C LEU A 185 0.99 -0.54 -16.17
N VAL A 186 0.25 0.52 -16.41
CA VAL A 186 0.43 1.38 -17.57
C VAL A 186 1.75 2.16 -17.49
N LEU A 187 2.02 2.76 -16.34
CA LEU A 187 3.14 3.68 -16.18
C LEU A 187 4.47 2.99 -15.90
N LEU A 188 4.45 1.88 -15.15
CA LEU A 188 5.67 1.31 -14.58
C LEU A 188 6.11 -0.03 -15.20
N HIS A 189 5.33 -0.68 -16.08
CA HIS A 189 5.66 -2.02 -16.56
C HIS A 189 7.08 -2.13 -17.14
N ARG A 190 7.52 -1.15 -17.96
CA ARG A 190 8.87 -1.15 -18.58
C ARG A 190 9.99 -0.92 -17.55
N ALA A 191 9.78 0.02 -16.63
CA ALA A 191 10.73 0.29 -15.56
C ALA A 191 10.85 -0.90 -14.62
N HIS A 192 9.71 -1.54 -14.32
CA HIS A 192 9.66 -2.74 -13.50
C HIS A 192 10.37 -3.93 -14.17
N ASP A 193 10.17 -4.18 -15.47
CA ASP A 193 10.87 -5.25 -16.21
C ASP A 193 12.39 -5.09 -16.11
N ARG A 194 12.90 -3.86 -16.28
CA ARG A 194 14.33 -3.56 -16.11
C ARG A 194 14.81 -3.83 -14.69
N SER A 195 14.05 -3.41 -13.68
CA SER A 195 14.38 -3.60 -12.27
C SER A 195 14.40 -5.08 -11.87
N VAL A 196 13.48 -5.89 -12.36
CA VAL A 196 13.44 -7.35 -12.16
C VAL A 196 14.63 -8.03 -12.84
N ALA A 197 14.98 -7.62 -14.06
CA ALA A 197 16.14 -8.19 -14.79
C ALA A 197 17.45 -7.99 -14.03
N THR A 198 17.64 -6.84 -13.36
CA THR A 198 18.83 -6.56 -12.54
C THR A 198 18.95 -7.52 -11.36
N VAL A 199 17.84 -7.85 -10.70
CA VAL A 199 17.85 -8.81 -9.57
C VAL A 199 18.14 -10.23 -10.06
N ALA A 200 17.59 -10.63 -11.21
CA ALA A 200 17.80 -11.96 -11.76
C ALA A 200 19.27 -12.18 -12.21
N SER A 201 19.96 -11.13 -12.65
CA SER A 201 21.40 -11.22 -13.01
C SER A 201 22.32 -11.31 -11.78
N SER A 202 22.01 -10.59 -10.69
CA SER A 202 22.81 -10.64 -9.47
C SER A 202 22.71 -12.00 -8.75
N SER A 203 21.53 -12.63 -8.77
CA SER A 203 21.35 -13.94 -8.11
C SER A 203 21.96 -15.13 -8.87
N ARG A 204 22.51 -14.93 -10.08
CA ARG A 204 23.25 -15.94 -10.85
C ARG A 204 24.77 -15.84 -10.70
N ALA A 205 25.22 -14.73 -10.13
CA ALA A 205 26.64 -14.45 -9.94
C ALA A 205 27.17 -14.86 -8.55
N ASP A 206 26.26 -15.14 -7.61
CA ASP A 206 26.52 -15.69 -6.27
C ASP A 206 26.26 -17.22 -6.26
#